data_0b8dfca3a9ac1eef2a4a41d08c5fbbf7
#
_entry.id   0b8dfca3a9ac1eef2a4a41d08c5fbbf7
#
_cell.length_a   1.000
_cell.length_b   1.000
_cell.length_c   1.000
_cell.angle_alpha   90.00
_cell.angle_beta   90.00
_cell.angle_gamma   90.00
#
_symmetry.space_group_name_H-M   'P 1'
#
loop_
_entity.id
_entity.type
_entity.pdbx_description
1 polymer ?
#
loop_
_entity_poly.entity_id
_entity_poly.type
_entity_poly.pdbx_seq_one_letter_code
_entity_poly.pdbx_strand_id
1 'polypeptide(L)'
;CLAKGKIVDAKDTVALLEAVLHPGDNVNIEGDNQKQADFLAGELCKVDPTRVHDLHMIQSTLSIPEHLDVFEKGIAKKLDFAYAGSQGKRLAQMVQDGSIELGAIHTYLEMYSRYFIDLIPRVSLLVADEADREGNIYSGCSTEDTPAIAEATKFNQGIVIVQVNKLVDKVSRVDIPADWVDFVIESPTPYMLNPLFTRDPAKISDERILKAMMAIKGIYGEYGVQVLNHGVGFDTSAIELILPTYGESLGLRGKICRHWVLNPHPTMIPAIETGWAENLYSFGSEVGMEEYIKARPDVFAVGPDGTMRSNRAFCQVAGHYAA
;
A
#
# COMPACT_ATOMS: atom_id res chain seq x y z
N CYS A 1 -7.33 -11.32 -30.46
CA CYS A 1 -7.96 -10.80 -29.23
C CYS A 1 -6.98 -11.07 -28.08
N LEU A 2 -6.53 -10.03 -27.38
CA LEU A 2 -5.55 -10.17 -26.28
C LEU A 2 -6.19 -10.72 -25.01
N ALA A 3 -7.48 -10.56 -24.84
CA ALA A 3 -8.20 -10.97 -23.62
C ALA A 3 -9.24 -12.05 -23.90
N LYS A 4 -9.42 -12.98 -22.95
CA LYS A 4 -10.53 -13.92 -22.86
C LYS A 4 -11.44 -13.50 -21.69
N GLY A 5 -12.52 -12.78 -22.02
CA GLY A 5 -13.23 -12.01 -21.00
C GLY A 5 -12.31 -10.89 -20.49
N LYS A 6 -12.04 -10.87 -19.18
CA LYS A 6 -11.09 -9.93 -18.55
C LYS A 6 -9.67 -10.49 -18.41
N ILE A 7 -9.46 -11.78 -18.61
CA ILE A 7 -8.18 -12.44 -18.38
C ILE A 7 -7.27 -12.26 -19.60
N VAL A 8 -6.04 -11.81 -19.34
CA VAL A 8 -4.97 -11.63 -20.33
C VAL A 8 -3.79 -12.51 -19.94
N ASP A 9 -3.22 -13.23 -20.91
CA ASP A 9 -2.01 -14.01 -20.69
C ASP A 9 -0.82 -13.08 -20.37
N ALA A 10 0.02 -13.43 -19.42
CA ALA A 10 1.17 -12.62 -18.99
C ALA A 10 2.11 -12.21 -20.15
N LYS A 11 2.30 -13.08 -21.14
CA LYS A 11 3.11 -12.81 -22.34
C LYS A 11 2.55 -11.70 -23.24
N ASP A 12 1.26 -11.42 -23.14
CA ASP A 12 0.56 -10.44 -23.97
C ASP A 12 0.43 -9.07 -23.27
N THR A 13 1.04 -8.92 -22.07
CA THR A 13 0.93 -7.71 -21.24
C THR A 13 1.48 -6.47 -21.93
N VAL A 14 2.66 -6.55 -22.55
CA VAL A 14 3.24 -5.40 -23.29
C VAL A 14 2.29 -4.96 -24.40
N ALA A 15 1.78 -5.92 -25.19
CA ALA A 15 0.84 -5.61 -26.26
C ALA A 15 -0.48 -4.99 -25.74
N LEU A 16 -0.95 -5.43 -24.56
CA LEU A 16 -2.10 -4.80 -23.89
C LEU A 16 -1.78 -3.35 -23.49
N LEU A 17 -0.64 -3.13 -22.84
CA LEU A 17 -0.22 -1.79 -22.40
C LEU A 17 -0.10 -0.84 -23.59
N GLU A 18 0.52 -1.28 -24.69
CA GLU A 18 0.64 -0.48 -25.92
C GLU A 18 -0.70 -0.23 -26.65
N ALA A 19 -1.69 -1.08 -26.39
CA ALA A 19 -3.03 -0.90 -26.97
C ALA A 19 -3.90 0.09 -26.16
N VAL A 20 -3.65 0.21 -24.85
CA VAL A 20 -4.49 1.03 -23.94
C VAL A 20 -3.86 2.36 -23.55
N LEU A 21 -2.52 2.45 -23.54
CA LEU A 21 -1.80 3.67 -23.18
C LEU A 21 -1.66 4.62 -24.37
N HIS A 22 -1.84 5.91 -24.10
CA HIS A 22 -1.60 6.98 -25.07
C HIS A 22 -0.54 7.96 -24.54
N PRO A 23 0.21 8.62 -25.42
CA PRO A 23 1.14 9.66 -25.01
C PRO A 23 0.48 10.71 -24.10
N GLY A 24 1.16 11.02 -22.98
CA GLY A 24 0.68 12.03 -22.03
C GLY A 24 -0.38 11.54 -21.04
N ASP A 25 -0.73 10.26 -21.02
CA ASP A 25 -1.70 9.73 -20.07
C ASP A 25 -1.24 9.85 -18.61
N ASN A 26 -2.20 10.10 -17.72
CA ASN A 26 -2.02 9.90 -16.29
C ASN A 26 -2.08 8.41 -15.97
N VAL A 27 -0.99 7.87 -15.45
CA VAL A 27 -0.84 6.45 -15.15
C VAL A 27 -0.48 6.27 -13.68
N ASN A 28 -1.30 5.50 -12.96
CA ASN A 28 -0.93 5.04 -11.64
C ASN A 28 -0.27 3.66 -11.75
N ILE A 29 0.85 3.48 -11.04
CA ILE A 29 1.41 2.15 -10.72
C ILE A 29 1.36 2.00 -9.22
N GLU A 30 0.66 0.98 -8.75
CA GLU A 30 0.62 0.68 -7.34
C GLU A 30 1.99 0.22 -6.85
N GLY A 31 2.48 0.89 -5.82
CA GLY A 31 3.71 0.54 -5.17
C GLY A 31 3.74 1.14 -3.78
N ASP A 32 3.90 0.29 -2.78
CA ASP A 32 4.24 0.68 -1.43
C ASP A 32 5.34 -0.24 -0.89
N ASN A 33 5.66 -0.15 0.39
CA ASN A 33 6.72 -0.99 0.95
C ASN A 33 6.32 -2.47 1.06
N GLN A 34 5.04 -2.78 1.05
CA GLN A 34 4.53 -4.11 1.35
C GLN A 34 3.81 -4.77 0.18
N LYS A 35 3.46 -4.01 -0.86
CA LYS A 35 2.75 -4.52 -2.02
C LYS A 35 3.05 -3.69 -3.25
N GLN A 36 3.49 -4.32 -4.33
CA GLN A 36 3.97 -3.62 -5.52
C GLN A 36 3.50 -4.33 -6.79
N ALA A 37 3.04 -3.54 -7.75
CA ALA A 37 2.71 -4.02 -9.10
C ALA A 37 4.01 -4.23 -9.92
N ASP A 38 4.93 -5.04 -9.40
CA ASP A 38 6.29 -5.24 -9.91
C ASP A 38 6.31 -5.85 -11.31
N PHE A 39 5.47 -6.86 -11.57
CA PHE A 39 5.35 -7.45 -12.90
C PHE A 39 4.86 -6.40 -13.92
N LEU A 40 3.77 -5.69 -13.62
CA LEU A 40 3.24 -4.65 -14.51
C LEU A 40 4.22 -3.50 -14.71
N ALA A 41 4.95 -3.09 -13.68
CA ALA A 41 6.01 -2.09 -13.79
C ALA A 41 7.14 -2.55 -14.72
N GLY A 42 7.56 -3.82 -14.58
CA GLY A 42 8.56 -4.43 -15.46
C GLY A 42 8.09 -4.54 -16.92
N GLU A 43 6.80 -4.86 -17.13
CA GLU A 43 6.25 -4.93 -18.49
C GLU A 43 6.06 -3.52 -19.10
N LEU A 44 5.68 -2.52 -18.29
CA LEU A 44 5.61 -1.12 -18.75
C LEU A 44 6.99 -0.63 -19.22
N CYS A 45 8.07 -1.05 -18.58
CA CYS A 45 9.42 -0.73 -19.01
C CYS A 45 9.83 -1.32 -20.37
N LYS A 46 9.01 -2.19 -20.97
CA LYS A 46 9.28 -2.85 -22.27
C LYS A 46 8.47 -2.30 -23.43
N VAL A 47 7.52 -1.41 -23.19
CA VAL A 47 6.70 -0.80 -24.26
C VAL A 47 7.59 0.04 -25.17
N ASP A 48 7.17 0.19 -26.43
CA ASP A 48 7.87 1.01 -27.43
C ASP A 48 7.71 2.51 -27.09
N PRO A 49 8.79 3.21 -26.71
CA PRO A 49 8.72 4.63 -26.37
C PRO A 49 8.39 5.54 -27.57
N THR A 50 8.39 5.03 -28.79
CA THR A 50 7.90 5.79 -29.93
C THR A 50 6.36 5.81 -30.02
N ARG A 51 5.71 4.91 -29.30
CA ARG A 51 4.25 4.76 -29.26
C ARG A 51 3.66 5.24 -27.94
N VAL A 52 4.36 4.93 -26.83
CA VAL A 52 3.93 5.27 -25.47
C VAL A 52 5.03 6.11 -24.83
N HIS A 53 4.78 7.39 -24.66
CA HIS A 53 5.76 8.35 -24.13
C HIS A 53 5.07 9.51 -23.39
N ASP A 54 5.88 10.35 -22.74
CA ASP A 54 5.44 11.51 -21.96
C ASP A 54 4.40 11.18 -20.88
N LEU A 55 4.34 9.93 -20.38
CA LEU A 55 3.39 9.56 -19.35
C LEU A 55 3.61 10.41 -18.08
N HIS A 56 2.51 10.77 -17.42
CA HIS A 56 2.51 11.36 -16.11
C HIS A 56 2.25 10.25 -15.08
N MET A 57 3.32 9.85 -14.39
CA MET A 57 3.23 8.79 -13.38
C MET A 57 2.72 9.35 -12.07
N ILE A 58 1.77 8.65 -11.47
CA ILE A 58 1.16 9.01 -10.18
C ILE A 58 1.33 7.80 -9.26
N GLN A 59 2.17 7.94 -8.22
CA GLN A 59 2.59 6.80 -7.40
C GLN A 59 2.60 7.18 -5.92
N SER A 60 1.98 6.37 -5.07
CA SER A 60 2.04 6.62 -3.63
C SER A 60 3.45 6.39 -3.09
N THR A 61 4.15 5.36 -3.55
CA THR A 61 5.52 5.04 -3.12
C THR A 61 6.39 4.58 -4.29
N LEU A 62 7.63 5.04 -4.31
CA LEU A 62 8.66 4.60 -5.26
C LEU A 62 9.53 3.53 -4.61
N SER A 63 9.13 2.27 -4.72
CA SER A 63 9.73 1.16 -3.96
C SER A 63 10.76 0.37 -4.74
N ILE A 64 10.54 0.19 -6.06
CA ILE A 64 11.35 -0.67 -6.94
C ILE A 64 12.02 0.16 -8.04
N PRO A 65 13.12 -0.36 -8.61
CA PRO A 65 13.85 0.35 -9.68
C PRO A 65 12.99 0.71 -10.89
N GLU A 66 12.07 -0.18 -11.28
CA GLU A 66 11.18 -0.03 -12.44
C GLU A 66 10.33 1.22 -12.37
N HIS A 67 9.99 1.70 -11.14
CA HIS A 67 9.26 2.95 -10.93
C HIS A 67 10.01 4.18 -11.48
N LEU A 68 11.33 4.11 -11.60
CA LEU A 68 12.16 5.16 -12.18
C LEU A 68 12.70 4.80 -13.56
N ASP A 69 12.84 3.50 -13.89
CA ASP A 69 13.35 3.04 -15.18
C ASP A 69 12.48 3.52 -16.35
N VAL A 70 11.17 3.65 -16.15
CA VAL A 70 10.24 4.17 -17.17
C VAL A 70 10.62 5.58 -17.66
N PHE A 71 11.26 6.40 -16.81
CA PHE A 71 11.73 7.73 -17.17
C PHE A 71 13.02 7.67 -17.99
N GLU A 72 13.98 6.83 -17.56
CA GLU A 72 15.24 6.63 -18.30
C GLU A 72 15.00 6.05 -19.69
N LYS A 73 13.93 5.28 -19.86
CA LYS A 73 13.53 4.68 -21.13
C LYS A 73 12.72 5.63 -22.03
N GLY A 74 12.44 6.85 -21.58
CA GLY A 74 11.67 7.83 -22.35
C GLY A 74 10.17 7.53 -22.44
N ILE A 75 9.65 6.65 -21.58
CA ILE A 75 8.23 6.28 -21.52
C ILE A 75 7.46 7.29 -20.66
N ALA A 76 8.01 7.67 -19.53
CA ALA A 76 7.41 8.64 -18.61
C ALA A 76 8.23 9.95 -18.59
N LYS A 77 7.57 11.06 -18.23
CA LYS A 77 8.17 12.39 -18.15
C LYS A 77 7.92 13.08 -16.83
N LYS A 78 6.70 13.01 -16.32
CA LYS A 78 6.27 13.72 -15.12
C LYS A 78 5.93 12.75 -13.99
N LEU A 79 6.20 13.16 -12.74
CA LEU A 79 5.98 12.35 -11.55
C LEU A 79 5.32 13.17 -10.45
N ASP A 80 4.21 12.64 -9.92
CA ASP A 80 3.64 13.00 -8.62
C ASP A 80 3.72 11.77 -7.69
N PHE A 81 4.20 11.97 -6.45
CA PHE A 81 4.37 10.86 -5.51
C PHE A 81 4.24 11.31 -4.04
N ALA A 82 4.11 10.37 -3.12
CA ALA A 82 4.08 10.66 -1.68
C ALA A 82 5.37 10.26 -0.96
N TYR A 83 5.93 9.10 -1.27
CA TYR A 83 7.13 8.61 -0.58
C TYR A 83 8.13 7.94 -1.55
N ALA A 84 9.40 8.32 -1.44
CA ALA A 84 10.41 7.83 -2.38
C ALA A 84 11.12 6.53 -1.98
N GLY A 85 10.91 6.04 -0.76
CA GLY A 85 11.46 4.76 -0.28
C GLY A 85 12.97 4.60 -0.53
N SER A 86 13.34 3.42 -1.00
CA SER A 86 14.73 3.07 -1.33
C SER A 86 15.25 3.80 -2.57
N GLN A 87 14.37 4.34 -3.42
CA GLN A 87 14.72 5.03 -4.66
C GLN A 87 15.01 6.53 -4.48
N GLY A 88 14.89 7.07 -3.26
CA GLY A 88 14.97 8.51 -2.99
C GLY A 88 16.26 9.18 -3.48
N LYS A 89 17.43 8.52 -3.35
CA LYS A 89 18.70 9.06 -3.85
C LYS A 89 18.73 9.14 -5.37
N ARG A 90 18.26 8.10 -6.07
CA ARG A 90 18.20 8.05 -7.53
C ARG A 90 17.22 9.09 -8.06
N LEU A 91 16.04 9.16 -7.44
CA LEU A 91 15.04 10.17 -7.78
C LEU A 91 15.59 11.59 -7.67
N ALA A 92 16.26 11.93 -6.54
CA ALA A 92 16.84 13.25 -6.36
C ALA A 92 17.84 13.61 -7.47
N GLN A 93 18.67 12.68 -7.89
CA GLN A 93 19.60 12.87 -9.01
C GLN A 93 18.85 13.10 -10.32
N MET A 94 17.82 12.27 -10.63
CA MET A 94 17.07 12.37 -11.88
C MET A 94 16.23 13.69 -11.96
N VAL A 95 15.77 14.20 -10.84
CA VAL A 95 15.13 15.53 -10.78
C VAL A 95 16.17 16.63 -11.01
N GLN A 96 17.35 16.51 -10.39
CA GLN A 96 18.41 17.51 -10.51
C GLN A 96 18.96 17.62 -11.96
N ASP A 97 19.09 16.51 -12.66
CA ASP A 97 19.58 16.49 -14.06
C ASP A 97 18.46 16.71 -15.09
N GLY A 98 17.22 16.85 -14.66
CA GLY A 98 16.08 17.13 -15.53
C GLY A 98 15.49 15.92 -16.25
N SER A 99 15.90 14.71 -15.86
CA SER A 99 15.34 13.46 -16.43
C SER A 99 13.89 13.23 -16.00
N ILE A 100 13.47 13.84 -14.89
CA ILE A 100 12.10 13.78 -14.36
C ILE A 100 11.58 15.21 -14.12
N GLU A 101 10.42 15.51 -14.68
CA GLU A 101 9.62 16.65 -14.32
C GLU A 101 8.86 16.34 -13.02
N LEU A 102 9.25 16.97 -11.92
CA LEU A 102 8.55 16.79 -10.65
C LEU A 102 7.26 17.61 -10.63
N GLY A 103 6.12 16.95 -10.48
CA GLY A 103 4.83 17.58 -10.24
C GLY A 103 4.74 18.10 -8.80
N ALA A 104 4.55 17.19 -7.86
CA ALA A 104 4.58 17.48 -6.42
C ALA A 104 4.94 16.26 -5.58
N ILE A 105 5.31 16.53 -4.33
CA ILE A 105 5.43 15.53 -3.27
C ILE A 105 4.23 15.72 -2.35
N HIS A 106 3.42 14.69 -2.19
CA HIS A 106 2.16 14.73 -1.48
C HIS A 106 2.23 14.05 -0.12
N THR A 107 1.31 14.37 0.76
CA THR A 107 0.93 13.45 1.84
C THR A 107 0.04 12.34 1.25
N TYR A 108 -0.05 11.19 1.90
CA TYR A 108 -0.98 10.12 1.45
C TYR A 108 -2.43 10.60 1.38
N LEU A 109 -2.88 11.35 2.39
CA LEU A 109 -4.25 11.89 2.42
C LEU A 109 -4.52 12.84 1.25
N GLU A 110 -3.58 13.73 0.97
CA GLU A 110 -3.68 14.65 -0.17
C GLU A 110 -3.71 13.88 -1.49
N MET A 111 -2.83 12.89 -1.66
CA MET A 111 -2.80 12.08 -2.87
C MET A 111 -4.12 11.35 -3.09
N TYR A 112 -4.69 10.73 -2.05
CA TYR A 112 -5.98 10.04 -2.15
C TYR A 112 -7.11 10.97 -2.57
N SER A 113 -7.15 12.20 -2.06
CA SER A 113 -8.14 13.18 -2.52
C SER A 113 -7.89 13.61 -3.96
N ARG A 114 -6.64 13.85 -4.33
CA ARG A 114 -6.28 14.30 -5.68
C ARG A 114 -6.51 13.26 -6.77
N TYR A 115 -6.57 11.96 -6.43
CA TYR A 115 -7.05 10.92 -7.37
C TYR A 115 -8.46 11.18 -7.89
N PHE A 116 -9.29 11.91 -7.14
CA PHE A 116 -10.66 12.25 -7.53
C PHE A 116 -10.81 13.69 -8.07
N ILE A 117 -9.77 14.52 -8.00
CA ILE A 117 -9.84 15.96 -8.34
C ILE A 117 -9.08 16.26 -9.63
N ASP A 118 -7.77 16.05 -9.66
CA ASP A 118 -6.90 16.49 -10.75
C ASP A 118 -5.81 15.49 -11.14
N LEU A 119 -5.40 14.60 -10.25
CA LEU A 119 -4.47 13.50 -10.54
C LEU A 119 -5.23 12.20 -10.87
N ILE A 120 -6.31 12.31 -11.58
CA ILE A 120 -7.18 11.17 -11.89
C ILE A 120 -6.44 10.22 -12.84
N PRO A 121 -6.21 8.95 -12.47
CA PRO A 121 -5.58 8.02 -13.38
C PRO A 121 -6.47 7.69 -14.57
N ARG A 122 -5.94 7.76 -15.79
CA ARG A 122 -6.60 7.20 -16.96
C ARG A 122 -6.38 5.71 -17.07
N VAL A 123 -5.20 5.25 -16.66
CA VAL A 123 -4.87 3.82 -16.55
C VAL A 123 -4.25 3.58 -15.18
N SER A 124 -4.71 2.53 -14.51
CA SER A 124 -4.13 2.08 -13.25
C SER A 124 -3.62 0.66 -13.36
N LEU A 125 -2.38 0.47 -12.92
CA LEU A 125 -1.66 -0.79 -12.85
C LEU A 125 -1.60 -1.22 -11.40
N LEU A 126 -2.45 -2.15 -11.00
CA LEU A 126 -2.68 -2.55 -9.61
C LEU A 126 -2.19 -3.97 -9.35
N VAL A 127 -2.07 -4.33 -8.08
CA VAL A 127 -1.65 -5.66 -7.65
C VAL A 127 -2.57 -6.20 -6.56
N ALA A 128 -2.81 -7.51 -6.60
CA ALA A 128 -3.62 -8.20 -5.60
C ALA A 128 -3.21 -9.68 -5.45
N ASP A 129 -3.73 -10.33 -4.42
CA ASP A 129 -3.45 -11.74 -4.19
C ASP A 129 -4.21 -12.64 -5.16
N GLU A 130 -5.52 -12.43 -5.30
CA GLU A 130 -6.36 -13.31 -6.09
C GLU A 130 -7.39 -12.55 -6.92
N ALA A 131 -7.74 -13.13 -8.05
CA ALA A 131 -8.92 -12.74 -8.83
C ALA A 131 -9.71 -13.97 -9.23
N ASP A 132 -11.04 -13.82 -9.36
CA ASP A 132 -11.84 -14.81 -10.05
C ASP A 132 -11.97 -14.49 -11.56
N ARG A 133 -12.58 -15.41 -12.30
CA ARG A 133 -12.73 -15.27 -13.77
C ARG A 133 -13.68 -14.13 -14.18
N GLU A 134 -14.51 -13.67 -13.27
CA GLU A 134 -15.40 -12.50 -13.49
C GLU A 134 -14.65 -11.18 -13.30
N GLY A 135 -13.50 -11.21 -12.62
CA GLY A 135 -12.67 -10.05 -12.32
C GLY A 135 -12.94 -9.44 -10.95
N ASN A 136 -13.60 -10.15 -10.04
CA ASN A 136 -13.62 -9.77 -8.63
C ASN A 136 -12.24 -9.98 -8.02
N ILE A 137 -11.77 -9.02 -7.23
CA ILE A 137 -10.41 -9.00 -6.68
C ILE A 137 -10.42 -9.15 -5.17
N TYR A 138 -9.56 -10.02 -4.67
CA TYR A 138 -9.13 -10.07 -3.28
C TYR A 138 -7.72 -9.50 -3.16
N SER A 139 -7.59 -8.39 -2.45
CA SER A 139 -6.33 -7.65 -2.35
C SER A 139 -5.30 -8.29 -1.40
N GLY A 140 -5.70 -9.33 -0.65
CA GLY A 140 -4.82 -9.95 0.34
C GLY A 140 -4.81 -9.22 1.69
N CYS A 141 -3.80 -9.51 2.50
CA CYS A 141 -3.62 -8.89 3.81
C CYS A 141 -3.11 -7.44 3.72
N SER A 142 -2.43 -7.09 2.62
CA SER A 142 -1.97 -5.73 2.34
C SER A 142 -2.88 -5.10 1.30
N THR A 143 -3.89 -4.35 1.74
CA THR A 143 -4.86 -3.70 0.86
C THR A 143 -4.32 -2.38 0.31
N GLU A 144 -3.64 -1.62 1.17
CA GLU A 144 -3.05 -0.31 0.89
C GLU A 144 -4.02 0.64 0.17
N ASP A 145 -3.59 1.34 -0.85
CA ASP A 145 -4.43 2.28 -1.61
C ASP A 145 -5.13 1.66 -2.83
N THR A 146 -4.95 0.35 -3.08
CA THR A 146 -5.49 -0.35 -4.26
C THR A 146 -6.97 -0.07 -4.53
N PRO A 147 -7.89 -0.21 -3.55
CA PRO A 147 -9.32 0.05 -3.83
C PRO A 147 -9.60 1.53 -4.12
N ALA A 148 -8.90 2.45 -3.48
CA ALA A 148 -9.08 3.88 -3.71
C ALA A 148 -8.66 4.28 -5.12
N ILE A 149 -7.53 3.75 -5.60
CA ILE A 149 -7.05 3.99 -6.97
C ILE A 149 -8.02 3.39 -7.99
N ALA A 150 -8.47 2.14 -7.78
CA ALA A 150 -9.43 1.49 -8.66
C ALA A 150 -10.74 2.29 -8.77
N GLU A 151 -11.28 2.74 -7.62
CA GLU A 151 -12.49 3.57 -7.57
C GLU A 151 -12.31 4.88 -8.34
N ALA A 152 -11.23 5.62 -8.06
CA ALA A 152 -10.95 6.89 -8.72
C ALA A 152 -10.79 6.73 -10.23
N THR A 153 -10.08 5.70 -10.67
CA THR A 153 -9.90 5.39 -12.09
C THR A 153 -11.24 5.12 -12.78
N LYS A 154 -12.10 4.31 -12.18
CA LYS A 154 -13.42 3.97 -12.75
C LYS A 154 -14.42 5.10 -12.65
N PHE A 155 -14.36 5.91 -11.60
CA PHE A 155 -15.19 7.11 -11.46
C PHE A 155 -15.06 8.03 -12.69
N ASN A 156 -13.87 8.09 -13.28
CA ASN A 156 -13.61 8.86 -14.49
C ASN A 156 -13.50 7.99 -15.76
N GLN A 157 -14.10 6.81 -15.78
CA GLN A 157 -14.14 5.91 -16.95
C GLN A 157 -12.76 5.47 -17.45
N GLY A 158 -11.77 5.44 -16.56
CA GLY A 158 -10.43 4.95 -16.85
C GLY A 158 -10.36 3.42 -16.93
N ILE A 159 -9.17 2.91 -17.21
CA ILE A 159 -8.87 1.48 -17.38
C ILE A 159 -8.12 0.97 -16.17
N VAL A 160 -8.61 -0.10 -15.53
CA VAL A 160 -8.00 -0.77 -14.40
C VAL A 160 -7.46 -2.11 -14.83
N ILE A 161 -6.14 -2.29 -14.70
CA ILE A 161 -5.40 -3.53 -14.99
C ILE A 161 -4.82 -4.03 -13.67
N VAL A 162 -5.12 -5.29 -13.32
CA VAL A 162 -4.68 -5.87 -12.05
C VAL A 162 -3.80 -7.08 -12.31
N GLN A 163 -2.56 -7.06 -11.82
CA GLN A 163 -1.79 -8.30 -11.68
C GLN A 163 -2.22 -9.04 -10.42
N VAL A 164 -2.30 -10.35 -10.48
CA VAL A 164 -2.63 -11.20 -9.33
C VAL A 164 -1.62 -12.33 -9.20
N ASN A 165 -1.43 -12.80 -7.96
CA ASN A 165 -0.63 -13.98 -7.70
C ASN A 165 -1.31 -15.26 -8.20
N LYS A 166 -2.66 -15.26 -8.21
CA LYS A 166 -3.43 -16.47 -8.56
C LYS A 166 -4.81 -16.16 -9.10
N LEU A 167 -5.21 -16.88 -10.14
CA LEU A 167 -6.60 -16.98 -10.57
C LEU A 167 -7.30 -18.10 -9.82
N VAL A 168 -8.47 -17.82 -9.25
CA VAL A 168 -9.30 -18.75 -8.49
C VAL A 168 -10.71 -18.87 -9.10
N ASP A 169 -11.48 -19.88 -8.69
CA ASP A 169 -12.88 -19.99 -9.14
C ASP A 169 -13.76 -18.92 -8.48
N LYS A 170 -13.46 -18.60 -7.20
CA LYS A 170 -14.14 -17.55 -6.44
C LYS A 170 -13.18 -17.00 -5.40
N VAL A 171 -13.08 -15.67 -5.32
CA VAL A 171 -12.31 -15.01 -4.28
C VAL A 171 -12.92 -15.18 -2.91
N SER A 172 -12.09 -15.20 -1.87
CA SER A 172 -12.52 -15.33 -0.47
C SER A 172 -13.33 -14.13 0.01
N ARG A 173 -12.99 -12.94 -0.52
CA ARG A 173 -13.63 -11.65 -0.27
C ARG A 173 -13.52 -10.79 -1.52
N VAL A 174 -14.52 -9.98 -1.79
CA VAL A 174 -14.45 -8.98 -2.86
C VAL A 174 -14.04 -7.63 -2.27
N ASP A 175 -12.79 -7.25 -2.51
CA ASP A 175 -12.27 -5.92 -2.14
C ASP A 175 -12.48 -4.91 -3.27
N ILE A 176 -12.33 -5.35 -4.52
CA ILE A 176 -12.60 -4.56 -5.71
C ILE A 176 -13.58 -5.36 -6.57
N PRO A 177 -14.78 -4.82 -6.84
CA PRO A 177 -15.79 -5.52 -7.61
C PRO A 177 -15.41 -5.61 -9.09
N ALA A 178 -15.89 -6.66 -9.75
CA ALA A 178 -15.56 -6.97 -11.13
C ALA A 178 -15.86 -5.81 -12.11
N ASP A 179 -16.90 -5.02 -11.87
CA ASP A 179 -17.26 -3.88 -12.72
C ASP A 179 -16.26 -2.72 -12.67
N TRP A 180 -15.37 -2.70 -11.69
CA TRP A 180 -14.26 -1.75 -11.59
C TRP A 180 -12.98 -2.24 -12.28
N VAL A 181 -12.93 -3.47 -12.74
CA VAL A 181 -11.71 -4.09 -13.32
C VAL A 181 -11.93 -4.35 -14.80
N ASP A 182 -11.00 -3.91 -15.64
CA ASP A 182 -11.06 -4.16 -17.08
C ASP A 182 -10.24 -5.39 -17.47
N PHE A 183 -9.03 -5.54 -16.91
CA PHE A 183 -8.14 -6.65 -17.23
C PHE A 183 -7.50 -7.23 -15.97
N VAL A 184 -7.31 -8.54 -15.98
CA VAL A 184 -6.62 -9.31 -14.93
C VAL A 184 -5.53 -10.14 -15.58
N ILE A 185 -4.34 -10.12 -14.96
CA ILE A 185 -3.17 -10.87 -15.43
C ILE A 185 -2.64 -11.69 -14.26
N GLU A 186 -2.60 -13.01 -14.39
CA GLU A 186 -1.89 -13.86 -13.44
C GLU A 186 -0.39 -13.68 -13.67
N SER A 187 0.30 -13.12 -12.69
CA SER A 187 1.74 -12.88 -12.76
C SER A 187 2.50 -14.21 -12.75
N PRO A 188 3.56 -14.38 -13.55
CA PRO A 188 4.39 -15.58 -13.56
C PRO A 188 5.04 -15.89 -12.20
N THR A 189 5.25 -14.86 -11.40
CA THR A 189 5.77 -14.95 -10.02
C THR A 189 4.91 -14.11 -9.10
N PRO A 190 4.65 -14.57 -7.86
CA PRO A 190 3.99 -13.73 -6.87
C PRO A 190 4.74 -12.40 -6.68
N TYR A 191 4.00 -11.32 -6.45
CA TYR A 191 4.61 -10.04 -6.15
C TYR A 191 5.45 -10.13 -4.87
N MET A 192 6.53 -9.35 -4.84
CA MET A 192 7.46 -9.36 -3.71
C MET A 192 7.00 -8.39 -2.62
N LEU A 193 7.00 -8.89 -1.38
CA LEU A 193 6.80 -8.06 -0.19
C LEU A 193 8.17 -7.62 0.35
N ASN A 194 8.36 -6.33 0.56
CA ASN A 194 9.55 -5.79 1.20
C ASN A 194 9.33 -5.62 2.70
N PRO A 195 10.19 -6.21 3.56
CA PRO A 195 10.08 -6.02 5.01
C PRO A 195 10.32 -4.55 5.38
N LEU A 196 9.57 -4.05 6.33
CA LEU A 196 9.74 -2.71 6.88
C LEU A 196 11.02 -2.66 7.73
N PHE A 197 12.08 -2.11 7.19
CA PHE A 197 13.40 -2.04 7.84
C PHE A 197 13.38 -1.36 9.22
N THR A 198 12.36 -0.57 9.52
CA THR A 198 12.19 0.13 10.81
C THR A 198 11.63 -0.77 11.91
N ARG A 199 11.27 -2.03 11.60
CA ARG A 199 10.62 -2.97 12.52
C ARG A 199 11.55 -4.03 13.11
N ASP A 200 12.84 -3.91 12.91
CA ASP A 200 13.83 -4.77 13.52
C ASP A 200 14.11 -4.32 14.98
N PRO A 201 13.68 -5.09 16.02
CA PRO A 201 13.87 -4.71 17.41
C PRO A 201 15.33 -4.51 17.80
N ALA A 202 16.27 -5.20 17.13
CA ALA A 202 17.69 -5.08 17.40
C ALA A 202 18.28 -3.70 17.04
N LYS A 203 17.56 -2.93 16.24
CA LYS A 203 17.95 -1.57 15.84
C LYS A 203 17.33 -0.47 16.71
N ILE A 204 16.54 -0.83 17.71
CA ILE A 204 15.97 0.12 18.68
C ILE A 204 17.05 0.49 19.69
N SER A 205 17.49 1.75 19.66
CA SER A 205 18.54 2.23 20.59
C SER A 205 17.97 2.55 21.98
N ASP A 206 18.87 2.60 22.99
CA ASP A 206 18.50 2.99 24.36
C ASP A 206 17.86 4.37 24.43
N GLU A 207 18.31 5.30 23.58
CA GLU A 207 17.70 6.64 23.46
C GLU A 207 16.24 6.54 23.04
N ARG A 208 15.89 5.67 22.10
CA ARG A 208 14.51 5.45 21.66
C ARG A 208 13.67 4.80 22.72
N ILE A 209 14.23 3.87 23.47
CA ILE A 209 13.56 3.29 24.64
C ILE A 209 13.28 4.38 25.68
N LEU A 210 14.22 5.29 25.96
CA LEU A 210 14.00 6.41 26.88
C LEU A 210 12.90 7.35 26.38
N LYS A 211 12.91 7.72 25.08
CA LYS A 211 11.85 8.52 24.47
C LYS A 211 10.48 7.83 24.59
N ALA A 212 10.43 6.52 24.35
CA ALA A 212 9.21 5.73 24.48
C ALA A 212 8.70 5.72 25.94
N MET A 213 9.58 5.56 26.92
CA MET A 213 9.22 5.67 28.34
C MET A 213 8.66 7.04 28.69
N MET A 214 9.26 8.13 28.18
CA MET A 214 8.76 9.49 28.35
C MET A 214 7.39 9.67 27.70
N ALA A 215 7.18 9.17 26.48
CA ALA A 215 5.90 9.24 25.79
C ALA A 215 4.81 8.47 26.53
N ILE A 216 5.08 7.25 26.97
CA ILE A 216 4.12 6.42 27.72
C ILE A 216 3.72 7.11 29.03
N LYS A 217 4.67 7.62 29.79
CA LYS A 217 4.38 8.25 31.08
C LYS A 217 3.83 9.66 30.94
N GLY A 218 4.52 10.51 30.16
CA GLY A 218 4.24 11.96 30.13
C GLY A 218 3.20 12.38 29.11
N ILE A 219 2.81 11.49 28.20
CA ILE A 219 1.78 11.77 27.20
C ILE A 219 0.64 10.77 27.35
N TYR A 220 0.87 9.49 27.06
CA TYR A 220 -0.21 8.51 27.00
C TYR A 220 -0.86 8.29 28.37
N GLY A 221 -0.05 8.14 29.42
CA GLY A 221 -0.56 7.98 30.77
C GLY A 221 -1.18 9.23 31.34
N GLU A 222 -0.59 10.41 31.12
CA GLU A 222 -1.09 11.69 31.62
C GLU A 222 -2.43 12.08 31.00
N TYR A 223 -2.58 11.88 29.68
CA TYR A 223 -3.79 12.26 28.94
C TYR A 223 -4.77 11.11 28.72
N GLY A 224 -4.48 9.89 29.22
CA GLY A 224 -5.34 8.72 29.03
C GLY A 224 -5.57 8.35 27.57
N VAL A 225 -4.50 8.38 26.75
CA VAL A 225 -4.60 8.17 25.30
C VAL A 225 -4.96 6.72 25.01
N GLN A 226 -6.16 6.47 24.51
CA GLN A 226 -6.68 5.13 24.25
C GLN A 226 -6.63 4.72 22.77
N VAL A 227 -6.70 5.69 21.85
CA VAL A 227 -6.74 5.48 20.41
C VAL A 227 -5.47 6.03 19.79
N LEU A 228 -4.76 5.21 19.04
CA LEU A 228 -3.45 5.52 18.47
C LEU A 228 -3.42 5.28 16.97
N ASN A 229 -2.75 6.16 16.26
CA ASN A 229 -2.25 5.89 14.91
C ASN A 229 -0.72 5.93 14.97
N HIS A 230 -0.09 4.77 14.90
CA HIS A 230 1.37 4.66 14.89
C HIS A 230 1.89 4.53 13.45
N GLY A 231 2.81 5.40 13.08
CA GLY A 231 3.59 5.26 11.87
C GLY A 231 4.64 4.15 11.96
N VAL A 232 5.29 3.88 10.84
CA VAL A 232 6.34 2.87 10.70
C VAL A 232 7.70 3.44 11.14
N GLY A 233 7.96 3.57 12.41
CA GLY A 233 9.21 4.13 12.92
C GLY A 233 9.79 3.36 14.10
N PHE A 234 11.08 3.48 14.33
CA PHE A 234 11.74 2.86 15.50
C PHE A 234 11.22 3.43 16.82
N ASP A 235 10.84 4.71 16.86
CA ASP A 235 10.34 5.34 18.08
C ASP A 235 8.96 4.78 18.46
N THR A 236 8.05 4.60 17.49
CA THR A 236 6.76 3.96 17.72
C THR A 236 6.91 2.48 18.04
N SER A 237 7.81 1.78 17.35
CA SER A 237 8.15 0.38 17.66
C SER A 237 8.67 0.21 19.09
N ALA A 238 9.47 1.16 19.58
CA ALA A 238 9.94 1.15 20.96
C ALA A 238 8.80 1.28 21.97
N ILE A 239 7.81 2.17 21.70
CA ILE A 239 6.61 2.31 22.54
C ILE A 239 5.86 0.98 22.62
N GLU A 240 5.55 0.38 21.46
CA GLU A 240 4.82 -0.88 21.37
C GLU A 240 5.51 -2.01 22.13
N LEU A 241 6.82 -2.10 21.98
CA LEU A 241 7.64 -3.15 22.59
C LEU A 241 7.68 -3.08 24.13
N ILE A 242 7.71 -1.88 24.72
CA ILE A 242 7.86 -1.72 26.17
C ILE A 242 6.55 -1.54 26.93
N LEU A 243 5.39 -1.48 26.26
CA LEU A 243 4.10 -1.44 26.94
C LEU A 243 3.91 -2.59 27.94
N PRO A 244 4.22 -3.87 27.59
CA PRO A 244 4.03 -5.00 28.49
C PRO A 244 4.94 -4.99 29.74
N THR A 245 6.00 -4.20 29.71
CA THR A 245 6.97 -4.10 30.83
C THR A 245 6.87 -2.77 31.53
N TYR A 246 7.29 -1.69 30.89
CA TYR A 246 7.29 -0.37 31.51
C TYR A 246 5.87 0.17 31.73
N GLY A 247 4.99 0.06 30.75
CA GLY A 247 3.60 0.48 30.91
C GLY A 247 2.88 -0.28 32.04
N GLU A 248 3.15 -1.59 32.17
CA GLU A 248 2.66 -2.43 33.25
C GLU A 248 3.17 -1.96 34.62
N SER A 249 4.46 -1.62 34.73
CA SER A 249 5.05 -1.10 35.97
C SER A 249 4.41 0.22 36.44
N LEU A 250 3.80 0.95 35.54
CA LEU A 250 3.05 2.18 35.85
C LEU A 250 1.55 1.95 36.11
N GLY A 251 1.07 0.71 36.04
CA GLY A 251 -0.34 0.35 36.22
C GLY A 251 -1.27 0.93 35.14
N LEU A 252 -0.80 1.05 33.90
CA LEU A 252 -1.51 1.71 32.81
C LEU A 252 -2.30 0.76 31.90
N ARG A 253 -2.19 -0.56 32.06
CA ARG A 253 -2.94 -1.53 31.28
C ARG A 253 -4.46 -1.29 31.39
N GLY A 254 -5.16 -1.34 30.26
CA GLY A 254 -6.60 -1.03 30.16
C GLY A 254 -6.97 0.45 30.29
N LYS A 255 -6.00 1.34 30.54
CA LYS A 255 -6.20 2.78 30.65
C LYS A 255 -5.70 3.56 29.44
N ILE A 256 -4.72 3.02 28.72
CA ILE A 256 -4.12 3.63 27.52
C ILE A 256 -3.94 2.58 26.43
N CYS A 257 -3.72 3.01 25.20
CA CYS A 257 -3.27 2.17 24.07
C CYS A 257 -4.17 0.96 23.77
N ARG A 258 -5.48 1.12 23.84
CA ARG A 258 -6.41 0.01 23.62
C ARG A 258 -6.77 -0.21 22.16
N HIS A 259 -6.86 0.87 21.36
CA HIS A 259 -7.31 0.83 19.98
C HIS A 259 -6.25 1.41 19.06
N TRP A 260 -5.86 0.65 18.05
CA TRP A 260 -4.69 0.98 17.25
C TRP A 260 -5.02 1.01 15.76
N VAL A 261 -4.42 1.96 15.06
CA VAL A 261 -4.35 1.98 13.61
C VAL A 261 -2.87 1.95 13.23
N LEU A 262 -2.41 0.87 12.66
CA LEU A 262 -1.02 0.70 12.23
C LEU A 262 -0.86 -0.54 11.34
N ASN A 263 0.28 -0.65 10.66
CA ASN A 263 0.65 -1.88 9.97
C ASN A 263 1.19 -2.91 10.98
N PRO A 264 0.52 -4.07 11.16
CA PRO A 264 0.96 -5.10 12.08
C PRO A 264 2.38 -5.57 11.81
N HIS A 265 3.17 -5.73 12.88
CA HIS A 265 4.57 -6.13 12.81
C HIS A 265 5.02 -6.80 14.11
N PRO A 266 6.15 -7.53 14.11
CA PRO A 266 6.54 -8.36 15.26
C PRO A 266 6.70 -7.63 16.58
N THR A 267 7.13 -6.36 16.60
CA THR A 267 7.35 -5.61 17.85
C THR A 267 6.08 -5.37 18.66
N MET A 268 4.90 -5.45 18.05
CA MET A 268 3.64 -5.28 18.76
C MET A 268 3.04 -6.59 19.30
N ILE A 269 3.53 -7.75 18.86
CA ILE A 269 3.00 -9.05 19.32
C ILE A 269 2.95 -9.15 20.85
N PRO A 270 4.01 -8.78 21.60
CA PRO A 270 3.96 -8.82 23.07
C PRO A 270 2.83 -7.96 23.66
N ALA A 271 2.53 -6.81 23.08
CA ALA A 271 1.44 -5.94 23.54
C ALA A 271 0.06 -6.57 23.27
N ILE A 272 -0.09 -7.27 22.15
CA ILE A 272 -1.32 -8.00 21.83
C ILE A 272 -1.50 -9.19 22.78
N GLU A 273 -0.48 -10.04 22.92
CA GLU A 273 -0.54 -11.25 23.74
C GLU A 273 -0.76 -10.98 25.24
N THR A 274 -0.36 -9.81 25.71
CA THR A 274 -0.58 -9.39 27.10
C THR A 274 -1.83 -8.53 27.31
N GLY A 275 -2.65 -8.36 26.25
CA GLY A 275 -3.95 -7.69 26.35
C GLY A 275 -3.89 -6.17 26.46
N TRP A 276 -2.86 -5.54 25.89
CA TRP A 276 -2.78 -4.09 25.75
C TRP A 276 -3.59 -3.59 24.57
N ALA A 277 -3.49 -4.27 23.42
CA ALA A 277 -4.27 -3.96 22.23
C ALA A 277 -5.56 -4.77 22.23
N GLU A 278 -6.71 -4.09 22.24
CA GLU A 278 -8.04 -4.70 22.18
C GLU A 278 -8.58 -4.74 20.74
N ASN A 279 -8.31 -3.70 19.98
CA ASN A 279 -8.72 -3.62 18.57
C ASN A 279 -7.60 -3.03 17.73
N LEU A 280 -7.37 -3.63 16.59
CA LEU A 280 -6.35 -3.23 15.66
C LEU A 280 -6.91 -3.14 14.24
N TYR A 281 -6.73 -1.96 13.64
CA TYR A 281 -7.05 -1.67 12.25
C TYR A 281 -5.74 -1.48 11.49
N SER A 282 -5.64 -2.05 10.30
CA SER A 282 -4.40 -2.09 9.55
C SER A 282 -4.58 -1.65 8.10
N PHE A 283 -3.58 -1.06 7.47
CA PHE A 283 -3.55 -0.80 6.02
C PHE A 283 -2.89 -1.92 5.25
N GLY A 284 -2.04 -2.67 5.89
CA GLY A 284 -1.30 -3.78 5.35
C GLY A 284 -0.66 -4.58 6.45
N SER A 285 0.19 -5.53 6.13
CA SER A 285 0.91 -6.33 7.11
C SER A 285 2.39 -6.39 6.79
N GLU A 286 3.22 -6.51 7.83
CA GLU A 286 4.63 -6.86 7.69
C GLU A 286 4.75 -8.30 7.15
N VAL A 287 5.81 -8.57 6.42
CA VAL A 287 6.11 -9.92 5.92
C VAL A 287 6.12 -10.93 7.06
N GLY A 288 5.34 -11.99 6.91
CA GLY A 288 5.22 -13.06 7.90
C GLY A 288 4.19 -12.81 9.01
N MET A 289 3.43 -11.71 8.96
CA MET A 289 2.38 -11.43 9.93
C MET A 289 1.00 -11.99 9.53
N GLU A 290 0.83 -12.46 8.30
CA GLU A 290 -0.46 -12.85 7.72
C GLU A 290 -1.14 -13.97 8.54
N GLU A 291 -0.39 -14.99 8.89
CA GLU A 291 -0.91 -16.12 9.68
C GLU A 291 -1.23 -15.72 11.12
N TYR A 292 -0.42 -14.84 11.71
CA TYR A 292 -0.69 -14.30 13.05
C TYR A 292 -1.98 -13.48 13.05
N ILE A 293 -2.16 -12.62 12.06
CA ILE A 293 -3.38 -11.81 11.90
C ILE A 293 -4.62 -12.68 11.77
N LYS A 294 -4.56 -13.70 10.90
CA LYS A 294 -5.67 -14.65 10.70
C LYS A 294 -6.01 -15.44 11.98
N ALA A 295 -5.02 -15.72 12.80
CA ALA A 295 -5.19 -16.44 14.06
C ALA A 295 -5.78 -15.58 15.20
N ARG A 296 -5.85 -14.25 15.04
CA ARG A 296 -6.28 -13.31 16.08
C ARG A 296 -7.47 -12.43 15.67
N PRO A 297 -8.61 -13.03 15.23
CA PRO A 297 -9.81 -12.28 14.85
C PRO A 297 -10.46 -11.55 16.03
N ASP A 298 -10.04 -11.86 17.26
CA ASP A 298 -10.42 -11.19 18.50
C ASP A 298 -9.82 -9.77 18.63
N VAL A 299 -8.68 -9.53 18.00
CA VAL A 299 -7.95 -8.25 18.04
C VAL A 299 -8.02 -7.51 16.71
N PHE A 300 -7.75 -8.21 15.62
CA PHE A 300 -7.80 -7.62 14.29
C PHE A 300 -9.26 -7.54 13.82
N ALA A 301 -9.72 -6.33 13.49
CA ALA A 301 -11.09 -6.11 13.05
C ALA A 301 -11.43 -6.99 11.83
N VAL A 302 -12.32 -7.95 12.04
CA VAL A 302 -12.75 -8.94 11.04
C VAL A 302 -14.19 -8.64 10.63
N GLY A 303 -14.49 -8.75 9.33
CA GLY A 303 -15.83 -8.63 8.81
C GLY A 303 -16.72 -9.84 9.10
N PRO A 304 -18.05 -9.77 8.85
CA PRO A 304 -18.94 -10.91 8.97
C PRO A 304 -18.55 -12.10 8.07
N ASP A 305 -17.78 -11.83 7.01
CA ASP A 305 -17.22 -12.78 6.07
C ASP A 305 -15.90 -13.41 6.54
N GLY A 306 -15.46 -13.11 7.77
CA GLY A 306 -14.23 -13.63 8.35
C GLY A 306 -12.96 -12.93 7.85
N THR A 307 -13.06 -11.80 7.18
CA THR A 307 -11.93 -11.09 6.58
C THR A 307 -11.61 -9.79 7.30
N MET A 308 -10.35 -9.37 7.27
CA MET A 308 -9.89 -8.13 7.88
C MET A 308 -10.56 -6.92 7.19
N ARG A 309 -11.22 -6.05 7.96
CA ARG A 309 -11.98 -4.89 7.43
C ARG A 309 -11.16 -3.65 7.21
N SER A 310 -9.91 -3.68 7.54
CA SER A 310 -9.20 -2.51 7.97
C SER A 310 -8.98 -1.45 6.90
N ASN A 311 -8.58 -1.83 5.72
CA ASN A 311 -7.89 -0.87 4.86
C ASN A 311 -8.76 -0.13 3.88
N ARG A 312 -9.70 -0.83 3.25
CA ARG A 312 -10.62 -0.20 2.31
C ARG A 312 -11.33 1.01 2.92
N ALA A 313 -11.84 0.84 4.15
CA ALA A 313 -12.54 1.91 4.83
C ALA A 313 -11.64 3.11 5.11
N PHE A 314 -10.39 2.90 5.50
CA PHE A 314 -9.49 4.01 5.83
C PHE A 314 -9.07 4.81 4.60
N CYS A 315 -8.58 4.18 3.56
CA CYS A 315 -8.14 4.87 2.35
C CYS A 315 -9.30 5.57 1.64
N GLN A 316 -10.47 4.90 1.54
CA GLN A 316 -11.66 5.51 0.93
C GLN A 316 -12.19 6.67 1.77
N VAL A 317 -12.31 6.49 3.09
CA VAL A 317 -12.76 7.55 4.00
C VAL A 317 -11.78 8.72 3.98
N ALA A 318 -10.48 8.47 4.05
CA ALA A 318 -9.46 9.52 3.95
C ALA A 318 -9.55 10.27 2.61
N GLY A 319 -9.71 9.57 1.49
CA GLY A 319 -9.90 10.18 0.17
C GLY A 319 -11.17 11.04 0.10
N HIS A 320 -12.31 10.51 0.53
CA HIS A 320 -13.58 11.20 0.47
C HIS A 320 -13.71 12.41 1.42
N TYR A 321 -13.10 12.33 2.61
CA TYR A 321 -13.17 13.45 3.57
C TYR A 321 -12.09 14.52 3.34
N ALA A 322 -11.03 14.21 2.62
CA ALA A 322 -10.00 15.18 2.25
C ALA A 322 -10.33 15.93 0.94
N ALA A 323 -11.25 15.41 0.14
CA ALA A 323 -11.76 16.05 -1.08
C ALA A 323 -12.93 16.96 -0.76
#